data_66aa8db8cea74df0f026d827a81182b1
#
_entry.id   66aa8db8cea74df0f026d827a81182b1
#
_cell.length_a   1.000
_cell.length_b   1.000
_cell.length_c   1.000
_cell.angle_alpha   90.00
_cell.angle_beta   90.00
_cell.angle_gamma   90.00
#
_symmetry.space_group_name_H-M   'P 1'
#
loop_
_entity.id
_entity.type
_entity.pdbx_description
1 polymer ?
#
loop_
_entity_poly.entity_id
_entity_poly.type
_entity_poly.pdbx_seq_one_letter_code
_entity_poly.pdbx_strand_id
1 'polypeptide(L)'
;MDTKKDIKSLNLEELKTEMESMGEKAFRAKQMYEWMHVKLVRSFDEMTNLSAKFREQCKEKYEYTCVNPVRIQESKIDGTKKFLFELSDGNVVESVWMQYKHGNSVCISSQVGCRMGCKFCASTLDGLERNLTPSEMLDQIYAITRLTGERVSNVVVMGTGEPMDNYNLSLIHISEPTRRS
;
A
#
# COMPACT_ATOMS: atom_id res chain seq x y z
N MET A 1 -24.78 -2.96 -1.81
CA MET A 1 -23.76 -3.76 -2.51
C MET A 1 -22.73 -4.11 -1.47
N ASP A 2 -22.51 -5.38 -1.17
CA ASP A 2 -21.45 -5.78 -0.27
C ASP A 2 -20.11 -5.38 -0.91
N THR A 3 -19.40 -4.47 -0.26
CA THR A 3 -18.05 -4.07 -0.68
C THR A 3 -17.14 -5.28 -0.51
N LYS A 4 -16.46 -5.69 -1.59
CA LYS A 4 -15.48 -6.78 -1.52
C LYS A 4 -14.39 -6.42 -0.50
N LYS A 5 -13.93 -7.44 0.24
CA LYS A 5 -12.82 -7.27 1.17
C LYS A 5 -11.52 -7.06 0.39
N ASP A 6 -10.75 -6.03 0.76
CA ASP A 6 -9.44 -5.78 0.18
C ASP A 6 -8.40 -6.76 0.72
N ILE A 7 -7.94 -7.65 -0.15
CA ILE A 7 -7.07 -8.77 0.25
C ILE A 7 -5.68 -8.34 0.70
N LYS A 8 -5.13 -7.25 0.15
CA LYS A 8 -3.80 -6.74 0.53
C LYS A 8 -3.79 -6.06 1.90
N SER A 9 -4.95 -5.68 2.41
CA SER A 9 -5.10 -5.13 3.76
C SER A 9 -5.07 -6.20 4.86
N LEU A 10 -5.11 -7.50 4.50
CA LEU A 10 -5.10 -8.59 5.46
C LEU A 10 -3.68 -8.93 5.90
N ASN A 11 -3.50 -9.14 7.19
CA ASN A 11 -2.27 -9.75 7.70
C ASN A 11 -2.24 -11.26 7.39
N LEU A 12 -1.10 -11.92 7.65
CA LEU A 12 -0.92 -13.33 7.29
C LEU A 12 -1.91 -14.26 7.99
N GLU A 13 -2.27 -14.00 9.24
CA GLU A 13 -3.20 -14.84 10.01
C GLU A 13 -4.65 -14.66 9.51
N GLU A 14 -5.04 -13.43 9.22
CA GLU A 14 -6.33 -13.13 8.61
C GLU A 14 -6.42 -13.79 7.22
N LEU A 15 -5.35 -13.71 6.44
CA LEU A 15 -5.29 -14.33 5.12
C LEU A 15 -5.38 -15.88 5.21
N LYS A 16 -4.80 -16.51 6.24
CA LYS A 16 -4.99 -17.94 6.50
C LYS A 16 -6.46 -18.28 6.76
N THR A 17 -7.10 -17.52 7.63
CA THR A 17 -8.53 -17.70 7.93
C THR A 17 -9.40 -17.57 6.68
N GLU A 18 -9.09 -16.59 5.82
CA GLU A 18 -9.79 -16.40 4.54
C GLU A 18 -9.58 -17.59 3.59
N MET A 19 -8.35 -18.10 3.47
CA MET A 19 -8.07 -19.27 2.62
C MET A 19 -8.80 -20.53 3.12
N GLU A 20 -8.79 -20.77 4.42
CA GLU A 20 -9.53 -21.89 5.04
C GLU A 20 -11.04 -21.77 4.79
N SER A 21 -11.60 -20.57 4.86
CA SER A 21 -13.02 -20.31 4.55
C SER A 21 -13.38 -20.63 3.09
N MET A 22 -12.42 -20.60 2.18
CA MET A 22 -12.56 -20.97 0.77
C MET A 22 -12.31 -22.47 0.52
N GLY A 23 -12.02 -23.26 1.57
CA GLY A 23 -11.66 -24.68 1.46
C GLY A 23 -10.23 -24.91 0.96
N GLU A 24 -9.41 -23.88 0.96
CA GLU A 24 -8.00 -23.95 0.59
C GLU A 24 -7.11 -24.26 1.81
N LYS A 25 -5.94 -24.83 1.55
CA LYS A 25 -4.99 -25.15 2.62
C LYS A 25 -4.26 -23.89 3.10
N ALA A 26 -3.91 -23.83 4.38
CA ALA A 26 -3.25 -22.69 5.03
C ALA A 26 -1.96 -22.20 4.30
N PHE A 27 -1.21 -23.11 3.64
CA PHE A 27 -0.02 -22.70 2.89
C PHE A 27 -0.32 -21.76 1.70
N ARG A 28 -1.58 -21.75 1.19
CA ARG A 28 -2.00 -20.83 0.13
C ARG A 28 -1.92 -19.37 0.58
N ALA A 29 -2.24 -19.11 1.84
CA ALA A 29 -2.09 -17.77 2.41
C ALA A 29 -0.63 -17.27 2.29
N LYS A 30 0.34 -18.11 2.65
CA LYS A 30 1.76 -17.77 2.52
C LYS A 30 2.18 -17.52 1.07
N GLN A 31 1.68 -18.34 0.13
CA GLN A 31 1.94 -18.14 -1.29
C GLN A 31 1.38 -16.80 -1.79
N MET A 32 0.13 -16.49 -1.44
CA MET A 32 -0.50 -15.20 -1.83
C MET A 32 0.22 -14.03 -1.17
N TYR A 33 0.54 -14.13 0.11
CA TYR A 33 1.29 -13.11 0.85
C TYR A 33 2.64 -12.81 0.18
N GLU A 34 3.38 -13.84 -0.24
CA GLU A 34 4.64 -13.69 -0.97
C GLU A 34 4.45 -12.95 -2.30
N TRP A 35 3.39 -13.30 -3.06
CA TRP A 35 3.09 -12.60 -4.31
C TRP A 35 2.76 -11.13 -4.09
N MET A 36 1.93 -10.83 -3.09
CA MET A 36 1.48 -9.46 -2.80
C MET A 36 2.58 -8.58 -2.23
N HIS A 37 3.33 -9.08 -1.24
CA HIS A 37 4.21 -8.26 -0.41
C HIS A 37 5.71 -8.44 -0.68
N VAL A 38 6.11 -9.50 -1.39
CA VAL A 38 7.52 -9.74 -1.77
C VAL A 38 7.73 -9.55 -3.27
N LYS A 39 6.86 -10.14 -4.09
CA LYS A 39 6.96 -10.02 -5.56
C LYS A 39 6.26 -8.77 -6.09
N LEU A 40 5.46 -8.10 -5.27
CA LEU A 40 4.80 -6.83 -5.52
C LEU A 40 3.93 -6.83 -6.80
N VAL A 41 3.23 -7.93 -7.06
CA VAL A 41 2.34 -8.05 -8.23
C VAL A 41 1.16 -7.09 -8.14
N ARG A 42 0.56 -6.76 -9.28
CA ARG A 42 -0.54 -5.80 -9.40
C ARG A 42 -1.91 -6.45 -9.55
N SER A 43 -1.95 -7.77 -9.75
CA SER A 43 -3.22 -8.49 -9.93
C SER A 43 -3.08 -9.96 -9.56
N PHE A 44 -4.22 -10.61 -9.37
CA PHE A 44 -4.26 -12.07 -9.20
C PHE A 44 -3.73 -12.82 -10.43
N ASP A 45 -3.82 -12.23 -11.63
CA ASP A 45 -3.37 -12.89 -12.87
C ASP A 45 -1.88 -13.14 -12.90
N GLU A 46 -1.10 -12.30 -12.24
CA GLU A 46 0.35 -12.44 -12.15
C GLU A 46 0.80 -13.57 -11.20
N MET A 47 -0.11 -14.10 -10.36
CA MET A 47 0.16 -15.18 -9.40
C MET A 47 0.21 -16.55 -10.09
N THR A 48 1.20 -16.77 -10.94
CA THR A 48 1.26 -17.89 -11.90
C THR A 48 1.34 -19.28 -11.28
N ASN A 49 1.77 -19.41 -10.01
CA ASN A 49 1.79 -20.69 -9.29
C ASN A 49 0.44 -21.05 -8.64
N LEU A 50 -0.57 -20.18 -8.77
CA LEU A 50 -1.93 -20.45 -8.36
C LEU A 50 -2.75 -20.88 -9.57
N SER A 51 -3.68 -21.86 -9.36
CA SER A 51 -4.52 -22.33 -10.46
C SER A 51 -5.41 -21.21 -11.01
N ALA A 52 -5.72 -21.24 -12.30
CA ALA A 52 -6.60 -20.25 -12.93
C ALA A 52 -7.96 -20.18 -12.21
N LYS A 53 -8.55 -21.34 -11.89
CA LYS A 53 -9.82 -21.43 -11.15
C LYS A 53 -9.76 -20.68 -9.81
N PHE A 54 -8.69 -20.88 -9.05
CA PHE A 54 -8.53 -20.20 -7.75
C PHE A 54 -8.33 -18.69 -7.91
N ARG A 55 -7.58 -18.25 -8.91
CA ARG A 55 -7.44 -16.81 -9.21
C ARG A 55 -8.77 -16.15 -9.55
N GLU A 56 -9.62 -16.81 -10.35
CA GLU A 56 -10.98 -16.30 -10.63
C GLU A 56 -11.84 -16.22 -9.38
N GLN A 57 -11.83 -17.25 -8.52
CA GLN A 57 -12.53 -17.20 -7.24
C GLN A 57 -12.05 -16.03 -6.35
N CYS A 58 -10.75 -15.75 -6.35
CA CYS A 58 -10.21 -14.59 -5.63
C CYS A 58 -10.73 -13.26 -6.21
N LYS A 59 -10.80 -13.11 -7.54
CA LYS A 59 -11.33 -11.89 -8.19
C LYS A 59 -12.82 -11.69 -7.90
N GLU A 60 -13.57 -12.76 -7.78
CA GLU A 60 -15.02 -12.70 -7.44
C GLU A 60 -15.22 -12.23 -5.98
N LYS A 61 -14.41 -12.74 -5.05
CA LYS A 61 -14.58 -12.54 -3.61
C LYS A 61 -13.88 -11.30 -3.06
N TYR A 62 -12.71 -10.92 -3.62
CA TYR A 62 -11.84 -9.89 -3.09
C TYR A 62 -11.61 -8.75 -4.07
N GLU A 63 -11.30 -7.59 -3.50
CA GLU A 63 -10.69 -6.47 -4.21
C GLU A 63 -9.17 -6.58 -4.13
N TYR A 64 -8.49 -6.11 -5.18
CA TYR A 64 -7.04 -6.04 -5.24
C TYR A 64 -6.64 -4.59 -5.47
N THR A 65 -6.43 -3.87 -4.38
CA THR A 65 -6.13 -2.43 -4.42
C THR A 65 -4.73 -2.16 -4.97
N CYS A 66 -4.63 -1.25 -5.94
CA CYS A 66 -3.39 -0.71 -6.45
C CYS A 66 -3.52 0.80 -6.63
N VAL A 67 -2.47 1.54 -6.28
CA VAL A 67 -2.39 2.95 -6.60
C VAL A 67 -1.83 3.17 -8.02
N ASN A 68 -2.30 4.20 -8.71
CA ASN A 68 -1.87 4.52 -10.06
C ASN A 68 -1.04 5.81 -10.07
N PRO A 69 0.19 5.81 -10.60
CA PRO A 69 0.98 7.03 -10.70
C PRO A 69 0.38 7.94 -11.79
N VAL A 70 -0.10 9.13 -11.40
CA VAL A 70 -0.62 10.14 -12.33
C VAL A 70 0.40 11.22 -12.65
N ARG A 71 1.37 11.44 -11.76
CA ARG A 71 2.46 12.41 -11.98
C ARG A 71 3.70 12.04 -11.19
N ILE A 72 4.86 12.19 -11.83
CA ILE A 72 6.18 12.04 -11.18
C ILE A 72 6.95 13.32 -11.44
N GLN A 73 7.49 13.91 -10.38
CA GLN A 73 8.36 15.09 -10.43
C GLN A 73 9.71 14.70 -9.84
N GLU A 74 10.79 15.00 -10.56
CA GLU A 74 12.15 14.69 -10.14
C GLU A 74 12.94 15.98 -9.91
N SER A 75 13.59 16.08 -8.77
CA SER A 75 14.51 17.17 -8.42
C SER A 75 15.80 17.01 -9.20
N LYS A 76 16.21 18.07 -9.89
CA LYS A 76 17.50 18.12 -10.60
C LYS A 76 18.71 18.30 -9.66
N ILE A 77 18.47 18.61 -8.38
CA ILE A 77 19.51 18.92 -7.40
C ILE A 77 20.02 17.64 -6.74
N ASP A 78 19.09 16.78 -6.30
CA ASP A 78 19.37 15.63 -5.44
C ASP A 78 18.71 14.32 -5.89
N GLY A 79 17.97 14.34 -7.01
CA GLY A 79 17.28 13.17 -7.53
C GLY A 79 16.04 12.76 -6.72
N THR A 80 15.62 13.52 -5.72
CA THR A 80 14.38 13.28 -4.98
C THR A 80 13.19 13.23 -5.95
N LYS A 81 12.32 12.24 -5.80
CA LYS A 81 11.14 12.06 -6.65
C LYS A 81 9.86 12.19 -5.83
N LYS A 82 8.97 13.06 -6.31
CA LYS A 82 7.63 13.19 -5.78
C LYS A 82 6.65 12.50 -6.72
N PHE A 83 5.83 11.61 -6.16
CA PHE A 83 4.80 10.85 -6.85
C PHE A 83 3.43 11.35 -6.42
N LEU A 84 2.54 11.53 -7.39
CA LEU A 84 1.12 11.65 -7.14
C LEU A 84 0.46 10.35 -7.57
N PHE A 85 -0.23 9.72 -6.63
CA PHE A 85 -0.93 8.45 -6.84
C PHE A 85 -2.43 8.65 -6.76
N GLU A 86 -3.13 8.23 -7.80
CA GLU A 86 -4.58 8.15 -7.83
C GLU A 86 -5.03 6.85 -7.15
N LEU A 87 -6.02 6.96 -6.30
CA LEU A 87 -6.70 5.89 -5.59
C LEU A 87 -7.92 5.41 -6.38
N SER A 88 -8.50 4.28 -5.98
CA SER A 88 -9.65 3.68 -6.68
C SER A 88 -10.91 4.54 -6.71
N ASP A 89 -11.05 5.47 -5.78
CA ASP A 89 -12.15 6.43 -5.69
C ASP A 89 -11.89 7.77 -6.41
N GLY A 90 -10.75 7.89 -7.11
CA GLY A 90 -10.35 9.10 -7.83
C GLY A 90 -9.61 10.13 -6.99
N ASN A 91 -9.49 9.92 -5.68
CA ASN A 91 -8.67 10.77 -4.83
C ASN A 91 -7.18 10.62 -5.16
N VAL A 92 -6.40 11.66 -4.89
CA VAL A 92 -4.96 11.69 -5.16
C VAL A 92 -4.19 11.93 -3.87
N VAL A 93 -3.15 11.12 -3.66
CA VAL A 93 -2.23 11.26 -2.53
C VAL A 93 -0.79 11.43 -3.00
N GLU A 94 0.03 11.99 -2.14
CA GLU A 94 1.42 12.30 -2.43
C GLU A 94 2.37 11.35 -1.70
N SER A 95 3.44 10.93 -2.38
CA SER A 95 4.56 10.23 -1.76
C SER A 95 5.88 10.80 -2.27
N VAL A 96 6.91 10.75 -1.45
CA VAL A 96 8.23 11.27 -1.80
C VAL A 96 9.29 10.20 -1.58
N TRP A 97 10.08 9.93 -2.61
CA TRP A 97 11.24 9.04 -2.55
C TRP A 97 12.53 9.85 -2.52
N MET A 98 13.39 9.50 -1.59
CA MET A 98 14.63 10.21 -1.30
C MET A 98 15.79 9.22 -1.21
N GLN A 99 16.90 9.53 -1.88
CA GLN A 99 18.13 8.73 -1.81
C GLN A 99 19.05 9.28 -0.73
N TYR A 100 19.49 8.40 0.16
CA TYR A 100 20.51 8.73 1.16
C TYR A 100 21.63 7.68 1.14
N LYS A 101 22.81 8.05 1.67
CA LYS A 101 23.95 7.14 1.79
C LYS A 101 23.64 5.87 2.61
N HIS A 102 22.70 5.96 3.54
CA HIS A 102 22.25 4.86 4.41
C HIS A 102 21.06 4.06 3.85
N GLY A 103 20.60 4.37 2.65
CA GLY A 103 19.51 3.70 1.96
C GLY A 103 18.39 4.64 1.52
N ASN A 104 17.49 4.13 0.68
CA ASN A 104 16.38 4.88 0.14
C ASN A 104 15.26 5.02 1.17
N SER A 105 14.75 6.21 1.34
CA SER A 105 13.63 6.52 2.24
C SER A 105 12.41 6.94 1.43
N VAL A 106 11.23 6.52 1.89
CA VAL A 106 9.95 6.93 1.30
C VAL A 106 9.09 7.60 2.37
N CYS A 107 8.59 8.79 2.04
CA CYS A 107 7.53 9.45 2.79
C CYS A 107 6.19 9.10 2.14
N ILE A 108 5.25 8.54 2.89
CA ILE A 108 3.92 8.14 2.41
C ILE A 108 2.80 8.91 3.10
N SER A 109 1.64 8.98 2.42
CA SER A 109 0.41 9.51 2.96
C SER A 109 -0.37 8.45 3.75
N SER A 110 -1.11 8.89 4.78
CA SER A 110 -1.97 8.05 5.61
C SER A 110 -3.46 8.37 5.50
N GLN A 111 -3.80 9.52 4.93
CA GLN A 111 -5.19 10.00 4.78
C GLN A 111 -5.35 10.75 3.46
N VAL A 112 -6.59 10.89 3.01
CA VAL A 112 -6.99 11.90 2.02
C VAL A 112 -7.42 13.14 2.78
N GLY A 113 -6.64 14.23 2.66
CA GLY A 113 -6.82 15.42 3.51
C GLY A 113 -6.33 15.21 4.95
N CYS A 114 -6.62 16.17 5.83
CA CYS A 114 -6.24 16.10 7.25
C CYS A 114 -7.10 17.07 8.07
N ARG A 115 -7.57 16.62 9.24
CA ARG A 115 -8.40 17.44 10.14
C ARG A 115 -7.62 18.19 11.23
N MET A 116 -6.29 18.07 11.29
CA MET A 116 -5.50 18.65 12.39
C MET A 116 -5.44 20.19 12.36
N GLY A 117 -5.73 20.82 11.23
CA GLY A 117 -5.83 22.29 11.13
C GLY A 117 -4.51 23.03 11.29
N CYS A 118 -3.36 22.40 11.05
CA CYS A 118 -2.05 23.04 11.12
C CYS A 118 -1.97 24.21 10.11
N LYS A 119 -1.78 25.43 10.59
CA LYS A 119 -1.87 26.65 9.77
C LYS A 119 -0.87 26.74 8.61
N PHE A 120 0.22 25.99 8.67
CA PHE A 120 1.25 25.98 7.63
C PHE A 120 1.13 24.78 6.66
N CYS A 121 0.15 23.88 6.86
CA CYS A 121 0.06 22.63 6.12
C CYS A 121 -1.07 22.67 5.08
N ALA A 122 -0.72 22.44 3.82
CA ALA A 122 -1.70 22.43 2.74
C ALA A 122 -2.70 21.26 2.84
N SER A 123 -2.31 20.15 3.48
CA SER A 123 -3.17 18.96 3.63
C SER A 123 -4.42 19.22 4.49
N THR A 124 -4.50 20.37 5.19
CA THR A 124 -5.62 20.71 6.06
C THR A 124 -6.65 21.65 5.42
N LEU A 125 -6.39 22.12 4.20
CA LEU A 125 -7.21 23.15 3.55
C LEU A 125 -8.65 22.69 3.31
N ASP A 126 -8.82 21.46 2.86
CA ASP A 126 -10.12 20.86 2.54
C ASP A 126 -10.63 19.90 3.64
N GLY A 127 -9.93 19.85 4.78
CA GLY A 127 -10.26 18.96 5.87
C GLY A 127 -9.87 17.49 5.59
N LEU A 128 -10.45 16.58 6.37
CA LEU A 128 -10.27 15.14 6.21
C LEU A 128 -11.43 14.57 5.40
N GLU A 129 -11.13 13.92 4.29
CA GLU A 129 -12.10 13.15 3.53
C GLU A 129 -12.23 11.72 4.06
N ARG A 130 -11.11 10.99 4.11
CA ARG A 130 -11.05 9.64 4.68
C ARG A 130 -9.64 9.18 5.07
N ASN A 131 -9.61 8.15 5.86
CA ASN A 131 -8.39 7.39 6.11
C ASN A 131 -8.01 6.53 4.91
N LEU A 132 -6.72 6.33 4.67
CA LEU A 132 -6.23 5.33 3.75
C LEU A 132 -6.32 3.94 4.39
N THR A 133 -6.62 2.94 3.55
CA THR A 133 -6.54 1.53 3.95
C THR A 133 -5.09 1.08 4.08
N PRO A 134 -4.81 -0.02 4.80
CA PRO A 134 -3.46 -0.58 4.87
C PRO A 134 -2.87 -0.86 3.48
N SER A 135 -3.65 -1.40 2.57
CA SER A 135 -3.20 -1.69 1.20
C SER A 135 -2.86 -0.44 0.40
N GLU A 136 -3.61 0.66 0.55
CA GLU A 136 -3.32 1.93 -0.11
C GLU A 136 -2.02 2.54 0.42
N MET A 137 -1.75 2.42 1.73
CA MET A 137 -0.49 2.87 2.32
C MET A 137 0.69 2.01 1.84
N LEU A 138 0.54 0.67 1.83
CA LEU A 138 1.57 -0.24 1.36
C LEU A 138 1.83 -0.08 -0.14
N ASP A 139 0.78 0.09 -0.96
CA ASP A 139 0.97 0.12 -2.40
C ASP A 139 1.67 1.41 -2.89
N GLN A 140 1.66 2.50 -2.11
CA GLN A 140 2.53 3.65 -2.35
C GLN A 140 4.01 3.21 -2.36
N ILE A 141 4.42 2.42 -1.36
CA ILE A 141 5.80 1.89 -1.25
C ILE A 141 6.09 0.92 -2.39
N TYR A 142 5.14 0.02 -2.68
CA TYR A 142 5.30 -1.00 -3.72
C TYR A 142 5.35 -0.38 -5.12
N ALA A 143 4.51 0.61 -5.39
CA ALA A 143 4.52 1.34 -6.66
C ALA A 143 5.85 2.08 -6.86
N ILE A 144 6.36 2.74 -5.83
CA ILE A 144 7.67 3.41 -5.88
C ILE A 144 8.78 2.39 -6.13
N THR A 145 8.77 1.24 -5.42
CA THR A 145 9.75 0.16 -5.64
C THR A 145 9.70 -0.36 -7.08
N ARG A 146 8.51 -0.58 -7.64
CA ARG A 146 8.34 -1.01 -9.03
C ARG A 146 8.83 0.04 -10.04
N LEU A 147 8.53 1.32 -9.80
CA LEU A 147 8.85 2.43 -10.71
C LEU A 147 10.32 2.82 -10.68
N THR A 148 10.98 2.70 -9.54
CA THR A 148 12.40 3.04 -9.38
C THR A 148 13.33 1.86 -9.64
N GLY A 149 12.85 0.64 -9.47
CA GLY A 149 13.66 -0.59 -9.43
C GLY A 149 14.53 -0.70 -8.17
N GLU A 150 14.37 0.21 -7.22
CA GLU A 150 15.20 0.35 -6.04
C GLU A 150 14.49 -0.13 -4.77
N ARG A 151 15.24 -0.76 -3.87
CA ARG A 151 14.73 -1.18 -2.58
C ARG A 151 14.46 0.04 -1.69
N VAL A 152 13.30 0.11 -1.08
CA VAL A 152 12.99 1.03 0.02
C VAL A 152 13.56 0.46 1.32
N SER A 153 14.38 1.25 2.03
CA SER A 153 15.03 0.87 3.29
C SER A 153 14.30 1.44 4.50
N ASN A 154 13.73 2.64 4.36
CA ASN A 154 13.05 3.34 5.43
C ASN A 154 11.73 3.91 4.94
N VAL A 155 10.71 3.89 5.80
CA VAL A 155 9.41 4.49 5.53
C VAL A 155 9.08 5.47 6.64
N VAL A 156 8.66 6.67 6.27
CA VAL A 156 8.10 7.65 7.18
C VAL A 156 6.68 7.99 6.76
N VAL A 157 5.79 8.06 7.73
CA VAL A 157 4.37 8.39 7.48
C VAL A 157 4.17 9.85 7.84
N MET A 158 4.59 10.74 6.93
CA MET A 158 4.60 12.20 7.12
C MET A 158 4.08 12.95 5.88
N GLY A 159 3.40 12.25 4.99
CA GLY A 159 2.76 12.82 3.81
C GLY A 159 1.45 13.50 4.15
N THR A 160 0.45 13.38 3.26
CA THR A 160 -0.90 13.85 3.54
C THR A 160 -1.52 13.03 4.68
N GLY A 161 -2.07 13.75 5.68
CA GLY A 161 -2.75 13.15 6.82
C GLY A 161 -1.94 13.12 8.12
N GLU A 162 -2.63 12.74 9.20
CA GLU A 162 -2.04 12.50 10.51
C GLU A 162 -2.07 10.99 10.82
N PRO A 163 -0.93 10.30 10.85
CA PRO A 163 -0.90 8.85 11.03
C PRO A 163 -1.45 8.40 12.39
N MET A 164 -1.35 9.21 13.43
CA MET A 164 -1.91 8.89 14.75
C MET A 164 -3.44 8.93 14.74
N ASP A 165 -4.04 9.69 13.84
CA ASP A 165 -5.49 9.72 13.63
C ASP A 165 -5.97 8.50 12.79
N ASN A 166 -5.06 7.86 12.05
CA ASN A 166 -5.26 6.60 11.34
C ASN A 166 -4.45 5.45 11.96
N TYR A 167 -4.25 5.47 13.28
CA TYR A 167 -3.28 4.63 13.99
C TYR A 167 -3.47 3.14 13.76
N ASN A 168 -4.68 2.65 13.95
CA ASN A 168 -4.95 1.21 13.85
C ASN A 168 -4.65 0.64 12.45
N LEU A 169 -5.03 1.36 11.39
CA LEU A 169 -4.78 0.93 10.01
C LEU A 169 -3.30 1.11 9.62
N SER A 170 -2.63 2.11 10.18
CA SER A 170 -1.20 2.36 9.94
C SER A 170 -0.31 1.29 10.58
N LEU A 171 -0.72 0.70 11.71
CA LEU A 171 0.09 -0.29 12.43
C LEU A 171 -0.04 -1.72 11.91
N ILE A 172 -1.13 -2.09 11.25
CA ILE A 172 -1.40 -3.48 10.85
C ILE A 172 -0.22 -4.12 10.13
N HIS A 173 0.50 -3.37 9.30
CA HIS A 173 1.63 -3.87 8.54
C HIS A 173 3.01 -3.42 9.05
N ILE A 174 3.07 -2.50 10.01
CA ILE A 174 4.34 -2.12 10.66
C ILE A 174 4.85 -3.24 11.56
N SER A 175 3.96 -4.00 12.17
CA SER A 175 4.27 -5.14 13.04
C SER A 175 4.63 -6.42 12.27
N GLU A 176 4.40 -6.45 10.96
CA GLU A 176 4.82 -7.53 10.05
C GLU A 176 6.07 -7.09 9.27
N PRO A 177 7.22 -6.88 9.93
CA PRO A 177 8.42 -6.58 9.21
C PRO A 177 8.75 -7.80 8.38
N THR A 178 9.14 -7.58 7.15
CA THR A 178 10.00 -8.49 6.42
C THR A 178 11.32 -8.67 7.19
N ARG A 179 11.24 -9.21 8.41
CA ARG A 179 12.42 -9.72 9.10
C ARG A 179 12.92 -10.89 8.29
N ARG A 180 13.91 -10.63 7.48
CA ARG A 180 14.81 -11.68 7.06
C ARG A 180 15.58 -12.10 8.31
N SER A 181 15.21 -13.27 8.84
CA SER A 181 16.13 -14.06 9.65
C SER A 181 17.37 -14.43 8.83
#